data_313efd7470d3368a55531ab130355df8
#
_entry.id   313efd7470d3368a55531ab130355df8
#
_cell.length_a   1.000
_cell.length_b   1.000
_cell.length_c   1.000
_cell.angle_alpha   90.00
_cell.angle_beta   90.00
_cell.angle_gamma   90.00
#
_symmetry.space_group_name_H-M   'P 1'
#
loop_
_entity.id
_entity.type
_entity.pdbx_description
1 polymer ?
#
loop_
_entity_poly.entity_id
_entity_poly.type
_entity_poly.pdbx_seq_one_letter_code
_entity_poly.pdbx_strand_id
1 'polypeptide(L)' 'MMTNIDKMFHSIEKLRPGTELTFFGEIVDENSYKTIDWKTGEINGEGITTKTNPHAELTWTKVKEEMDKL' A
#
# COMPACT_ATOMS: atom_id res chain seq x y z
N MET A 1 2.79 -12.22 -16.38
CA MET A 1 3.83 -11.86 -15.39
C MET A 1 3.38 -10.66 -14.58
N MET A 2 3.52 -10.72 -13.27
CA MET A 2 3.15 -9.60 -12.41
C MET A 2 4.25 -8.54 -12.39
N THR A 3 3.85 -7.28 -12.56
CA THR A 3 4.78 -6.16 -12.37
C THR A 3 5.04 -5.98 -10.87
N ASN A 4 6.02 -5.16 -10.53
CA ASN A 4 6.30 -4.84 -9.12
C ASN A 4 5.09 -4.22 -8.43
N ILE A 5 4.36 -3.35 -9.13
CA ILE A 5 3.13 -2.73 -8.62
C ILE A 5 2.05 -3.78 -8.39
N ASP A 6 1.88 -4.71 -9.33
CA ASP A 6 0.88 -5.78 -9.19
C ASP A 6 1.17 -6.64 -7.97
N LYS A 7 2.45 -6.98 -7.75
CA LYS A 7 2.87 -7.75 -6.57
C LYS A 7 2.57 -7.00 -5.28
N MET A 8 2.81 -5.69 -5.27
CA MET A 8 2.52 -4.86 -4.10
C MET A 8 1.03 -4.86 -3.78
N PHE A 9 0.17 -4.60 -4.77
CA PHE A 9 -1.27 -4.61 -4.55
C PHE A 9 -1.79 -5.97 -4.12
N HIS A 10 -1.30 -7.03 -4.74
CA HIS A 10 -1.68 -8.39 -4.36
C HIS A 10 -1.31 -8.67 -2.91
N SER A 11 -0.11 -8.28 -2.50
CA SER A 11 0.37 -8.49 -1.14
C SER A 11 -0.42 -7.68 -0.12
N ILE A 12 -0.72 -6.42 -0.42
CA ILE A 12 -1.53 -5.56 0.44
C ILE A 12 -2.93 -6.15 0.61
N GLU A 13 -3.55 -6.57 -0.49
CA GLU A 13 -4.89 -7.17 -0.43
C GLU A 13 -4.90 -8.47 0.39
N LYS A 14 -3.84 -9.26 0.29
CA LYS A 14 -3.71 -10.48 1.08
C LYS A 14 -3.58 -10.20 2.56
N LEU A 15 -2.77 -9.21 2.93
CA LEU A 15 -2.53 -8.86 4.33
C LEU A 15 -3.69 -8.09 4.96
N ARG A 16 -4.36 -7.25 4.19
CA ARG A 16 -5.48 -6.44 4.66
C ARG A 16 -6.43 -6.17 3.49
N PRO A 17 -7.43 -7.04 3.26
CA PRO A 17 -8.40 -6.87 2.16
C PRO A 17 -9.16 -5.54 2.26
N GLY A 18 -9.43 -4.94 1.11
CA GLY A 18 -10.22 -3.72 1.03
C GLY A 18 -9.44 -2.44 1.32
N THR A 19 -8.12 -2.50 1.37
CA THR A 19 -7.29 -1.32 1.61
C THR A 19 -7.26 -0.45 0.37
N GLU A 20 -7.55 0.84 0.54
CA GLU A 20 -7.48 1.83 -0.52
C GLU A 20 -6.27 2.73 -0.34
N LEU A 21 -5.55 2.98 -1.42
CA LEU A 21 -4.33 3.79 -1.41
C LEU A 21 -4.08 4.40 -2.78
N THR A 22 -3.31 5.48 -2.81
CA THR A 22 -2.81 6.07 -4.04
C THR A 22 -1.31 6.32 -3.91
N PHE A 23 -0.61 6.32 -5.05
CA PHE A 23 0.83 6.55 -5.06
C PHE A 23 1.27 7.05 -6.43
N PHE A 24 2.50 7.56 -6.50
CA PHE A 24 3.12 8.02 -7.74
C PHE A 24 4.44 7.27 -7.96
N GLY A 25 4.72 6.91 -9.21
CA GLY A 25 5.96 6.23 -9.57
C GLY A 25 6.02 4.79 -9.08
N GLU A 26 7.22 4.24 -9.05
CA GLU A 26 7.44 2.87 -8.61
C GLU A 26 7.71 2.80 -7.12
N ILE A 27 7.19 1.76 -6.49
CA ILE A 27 7.43 1.48 -5.09
C ILE A 27 8.42 0.31 -5.03
N VAL A 28 9.67 0.62 -4.74
CA VAL A 28 10.77 -0.35 -4.81
C VAL A 28 11.53 -0.53 -3.48
N ASP A 29 11.36 0.41 -2.56
CA ASP A 29 12.04 0.37 -1.26
C ASP A 29 11.18 1.06 -0.20
N GLU A 30 11.68 1.10 1.03
CA GLU A 30 10.95 1.71 2.13
C GLU A 30 10.74 3.22 1.92
N ASN A 31 11.71 3.91 1.33
CA ASN A 31 11.57 5.34 1.08
C ASN A 31 10.45 5.65 0.09
N SER A 32 10.36 4.89 -1.01
CA SER A 32 9.26 5.04 -1.96
C SER A 32 7.93 4.61 -1.34
N TYR A 33 7.93 3.56 -0.51
CA TYR A 33 6.74 3.09 0.19
C TYR A 33 6.14 4.17 1.10
N LYS A 34 6.98 5.00 1.71
CA LYS A 34 6.53 6.11 2.58
C LYS A 34 5.83 7.23 1.83
N THR A 35 5.88 7.24 0.51
CA THR A 35 5.19 8.27 -0.31
C THR A 35 3.74 7.90 -0.62
N ILE A 36 3.30 6.72 -0.23
CA ILE A 36 1.93 6.26 -0.46
C ILE A 36 0.95 7.09 0.37
N ASP A 37 -0.15 7.50 -0.25
CA ASP A 37 -1.28 8.13 0.44
C ASP A 37 -2.31 7.06 0.77
N TRP A 38 -2.53 6.81 2.05
CA TRP A 38 -3.47 5.80 2.53
C TRP A 38 -4.82 6.44 2.80
N LYS A 39 -5.88 5.87 2.24
CA LYS A 39 -7.24 6.37 2.49
C LYS A 39 -7.67 5.95 3.89
N THR A 40 -8.07 6.92 4.71
CA THR A 40 -8.50 6.68 6.09
C THR A 40 -10.00 6.85 6.28
N GLY A 41 -10.71 7.47 5.34
CA GLY A 41 -12.15 7.67 5.44
C GLY A 41 -12.66 8.61 4.37
N GLU A 42 -13.89 9.10 4.58
CA GLU A 42 -14.53 10.07 3.67
C GLU A 42 -15.28 11.11 4.49
N ILE A 43 -15.24 12.36 4.00
CA ILE A 43 -16.06 13.45 4.54
C ILE A 43 -16.77 14.09 3.35
N ASN A 44 -18.11 14.14 3.40
CA ASN A 44 -18.95 14.73 2.35
C ASN A 44 -18.65 14.14 0.95
N GLY A 45 -18.34 12.84 0.90
CA GLY A 45 -18.05 12.16 -0.37
C GLY A 45 -16.61 12.32 -0.85
N GLU A 46 -15.78 13.06 -0.12
CA GLU A 46 -14.36 13.21 -0.47
C GLU A 46 -13.50 12.27 0.35
N GLY A 47 -12.57 11.59 -0.32
CA GLY A 47 -11.62 10.70 0.35
C GLY A 47 -10.61 11.48 1.17
N ILE A 48 -10.35 10.99 2.40
CA ILE A 48 -9.33 11.54 3.27
C ILE A 48 -8.15 10.60 3.26
N THR A 49 -6.96 11.13 2.99
CA THR A 49 -5.74 10.33 2.92
C THR A 49 -4.69 10.82 3.90
N THR A 50 -3.75 9.93 4.22
CA THR A 50 -2.59 10.27 5.05
C THR A 50 -1.35 9.59 4.48
N LYS A 51 -0.21 10.26 4.60
CA LYS A 51 1.08 9.66 4.22
C LYS A 51 1.65 8.82 5.36
N THR A 52 1.13 8.98 6.57
CA THR A 52 1.51 8.12 7.68
C THR A 52 0.69 6.83 7.58
N ASN A 53 1.37 5.69 7.37
CA ASN A 53 0.70 4.40 7.23
C ASN A 53 -0.10 4.07 8.50
N PRO A 54 -1.45 4.03 8.42
CA PRO A 54 -2.30 3.74 9.59
C PRO A 54 -2.48 2.25 9.84
N HIS A 55 -1.87 1.40 9.03
CA HIS A 55 -2.09 -0.04 9.08
C HIS A 55 -0.83 -0.78 9.55
N ALA A 56 -0.86 -1.27 10.79
CA ALA A 56 0.27 -2.00 11.37
C ALA A 56 0.60 -3.29 10.62
N GLU A 57 -0.39 -3.92 9.98
CA GLU A 57 -0.19 -5.13 9.18
C GLU A 57 0.41 -4.86 7.81
N LEU A 58 0.53 -3.60 7.40
CA LEU A 58 1.03 -3.21 6.08
C LEU A 58 2.37 -2.46 6.14
N THR A 59 3.27 -2.89 7.02
CA THR A 59 4.63 -2.34 7.02
C THR A 59 5.36 -2.78 5.76
N TRP A 60 6.34 -1.99 5.32
CA TRP A 60 7.14 -2.34 4.14
C TRP A 60 7.75 -3.74 4.27
N THR A 61 8.26 -4.08 5.45
CA THR A 61 8.85 -5.40 5.70
C THR A 61 7.84 -6.52 5.41
N LYS A 62 6.63 -6.40 5.94
CA LYS A 62 5.59 -7.42 5.75
C LYS A 62 5.11 -7.51 4.31
N VAL A 63 4.90 -6.36 3.66
CA VAL A 63 4.47 -6.33 2.26
C VAL A 63 5.56 -6.89 1.36
N LYS A 64 6.82 -6.53 1.60
CA LYS A 64 7.96 -7.02 0.80
C LYS A 64 8.11 -8.54 0.92
N GLU A 65 7.93 -9.09 2.13
CA GLU A 65 7.98 -10.54 2.33
C GLU A 65 6.93 -11.25 1.50
N GLU A 66 5.70 -10.72 1.42
CA GLU A 66 4.65 -11.31 0.61
C GLU A 66 4.93 -11.15 -0.88
N MET A 67 5.49 -10.00 -1.30
CA MET A 67 5.88 -9.78 -2.69
C MET A 67 6.94 -10.79 -3.13
N ASP A 68 7.88 -11.10 -2.25
CA ASP A 68 8.97 -12.04 -2.55
C ASP A 68 8.50 -13.49 -2.73
N LYS A 69 7.29 -13.80 -2.29
CA LYS A 69 6.66 -15.12 -2.46
C LYS A 69 5.96 -15.28 -3.80
N LEU A 70 5.82 -14.21 -4.55
CA LEU A 70 5.07 -14.20 -5.83
C LEU A 70 5.95 -14.49 -7.04
#